data_869cb443bf534d51d57084d9b56714c1
#
_entry.id   869cb443bf534d51d57084d9b56714c1
#
_cell.length_a   1.000
_cell.length_b   1.000
_cell.length_c   1.000
_cell.angle_alpha   90.00
_cell.angle_beta   90.00
_cell.angle_gamma   90.00
#
_symmetry.space_group_name_H-M   'P 1'
#
loop_
_entity.id
_entity.type
_entity.pdbx_description
1 polymer ?
#
loop_
_entity_poly.entity_id
_entity_poly.type
_entity_poly.pdbx_seq_one_letter_code
_entity_poly.pdbx_strand_id
1 'polypeptide(L)'
;MWNICDDAGKTLAIVIKHDFDKKGITFCTPDDYSQQMAYMHHDAGHVILPHVHNEVKREVLFTKEVLVIKKGRLRCDFYSDGHEYIKSIELESGDVILLASGGHGFVCLEETEMYEIKQGPYAGEKDKTRFEPVNETLLKVVPDQGN
;
A
#
# COMPACT_ATOMS: atom_id res chain seq x y z
N MET A 1 -5.85 -9.17 -5.94
CA MET A 1 -5.94 -7.92 -5.13
C MET A 1 -6.76 -8.19 -3.88
N TRP A 2 -6.28 -7.78 -2.68
CA TRP A 2 -7.02 -7.95 -1.41
C TRP A 2 -6.69 -6.87 -0.40
N ASN A 3 -7.52 -6.75 0.64
CA ASN A 3 -7.32 -5.81 1.73
C ASN A 3 -6.70 -6.51 2.95
N ILE A 4 -5.74 -5.87 3.57
CA ILE A 4 -5.26 -6.22 4.91
C ILE A 4 -6.07 -5.41 5.89
N CYS A 5 -6.79 -6.09 6.79
CA CYS A 5 -7.62 -5.44 7.80
C CYS A 5 -7.17 -5.83 9.21
N ASP A 6 -7.46 -4.97 10.17
CA ASP A 6 -7.40 -5.30 11.59
C ASP A 6 -8.62 -6.15 12.03
N ASP A 7 -8.67 -6.51 13.30
CA ASP A 7 -9.75 -7.33 13.87
C ASP A 7 -11.12 -6.61 13.90
N ALA A 8 -11.12 -5.28 13.79
CA ALA A 8 -12.34 -4.47 13.69
C ALA A 8 -12.81 -4.28 12.24
N GLY A 9 -12.08 -4.82 11.26
CA GLY A 9 -12.38 -4.68 9.84
C GLY A 9 -11.89 -3.37 9.20
N LYS A 10 -11.10 -2.55 9.92
CA LYS A 10 -10.49 -1.34 9.37
C LYS A 10 -9.39 -1.74 8.39
N THR A 11 -9.42 -1.19 7.18
CA THR A 11 -8.41 -1.44 6.16
C THR A 11 -7.08 -0.79 6.54
N LEU A 12 -6.05 -1.59 6.75
CA LEU A 12 -4.67 -1.17 6.99
C LEU A 12 -3.91 -0.97 5.68
N ALA A 13 -4.12 -1.88 4.72
CA ALA A 13 -3.48 -1.80 3.41
C ALA A 13 -4.32 -2.44 2.31
N ILE A 14 -4.03 -2.06 1.06
CA ILE A 14 -4.57 -2.68 -0.16
C ILE A 14 -3.39 -3.20 -0.97
N VAL A 15 -3.42 -4.48 -1.32
CA VAL A 15 -2.34 -5.16 -2.05
C VAL A 15 -2.81 -5.57 -3.43
N ILE A 16 -1.98 -5.26 -4.44
CA ILE A 16 -2.11 -5.75 -5.82
C ILE A 16 -0.87 -6.58 -6.10
N LYS A 17 -1.07 -7.88 -6.34
CA LYS A 17 0.02 -8.77 -6.72
C LYS A 17 0.44 -8.55 -8.17
N HIS A 18 1.69 -8.88 -8.47
CA HIS A 18 2.29 -8.74 -9.79
C HIS A 18 1.54 -9.52 -10.89
N ASP A 19 0.83 -10.60 -10.53
CA ASP A 19 0.04 -11.44 -11.42
C ASP A 19 -1.43 -11.02 -11.52
N PHE A 20 -1.83 -9.94 -10.84
CA PHE A 20 -3.20 -9.42 -10.93
C PHE A 20 -3.47 -8.94 -12.36
N ASP A 21 -4.50 -9.52 -12.98
CA ASP A 21 -4.92 -9.17 -14.33
C ASP A 21 -6.44 -9.00 -14.42
N LYS A 22 -6.88 -7.83 -14.88
CA LYS A 22 -8.28 -7.52 -15.13
C LYS A 22 -8.40 -6.44 -16.19
N LYS A 23 -9.06 -6.77 -17.30
CA LYS A 23 -9.30 -5.83 -18.41
C LYS A 23 -10.04 -4.57 -17.94
N GLY A 24 -9.65 -3.43 -18.52
CA GLY A 24 -10.22 -2.13 -18.25
C GLY A 24 -9.58 -1.42 -17.05
N ILE A 25 -10.36 -0.63 -16.33
CA ILE A 25 -9.92 0.11 -15.16
C ILE A 25 -10.54 -0.51 -13.91
N THR A 26 -9.72 -0.82 -12.92
CA THR A 26 -10.16 -1.27 -11.60
C THR A 26 -9.69 -0.25 -10.58
N PHE A 27 -10.62 0.52 -10.00
CA PHE A 27 -10.32 1.37 -8.85
C PHE A 27 -10.15 0.50 -7.62
N CYS A 28 -8.99 0.62 -6.98
CA CYS A 28 -8.58 -0.23 -5.87
C CYS A 28 -8.91 0.37 -4.52
N THR A 29 -9.14 1.68 -4.48
CA THR A 29 -9.40 2.45 -3.26
C THR A 29 -10.85 2.90 -3.19
N PRO A 30 -11.42 3.04 -1.97
CA PRO A 30 -12.66 3.77 -1.75
C PRO A 30 -12.59 5.22 -2.27
N ASP A 31 -13.71 5.78 -2.70
CA ASP A 31 -13.78 7.11 -3.32
C ASP A 31 -13.39 8.25 -2.36
N ASP A 32 -13.51 8.04 -1.05
CA ASP A 32 -13.21 9.00 0.01
C ASP A 32 -11.74 9.02 0.42
N TYR A 33 -10.91 8.13 -0.12
CA TYR A 33 -9.47 8.15 0.18
C TYR A 33 -8.80 9.36 -0.47
N SER A 34 -8.00 10.08 0.31
CA SER A 34 -7.20 11.21 -0.17
C SER A 34 -6.14 10.82 -1.22
N GLN A 35 -5.73 9.55 -1.23
CA GLN A 35 -4.88 8.95 -2.25
C GLN A 35 -5.65 7.85 -2.96
N GLN A 36 -5.80 8.00 -4.28
CA GLN A 36 -6.48 7.04 -5.12
C GLN A 36 -5.47 6.15 -5.84
N MET A 37 -5.80 4.87 -5.95
CA MET A 37 -5.03 3.88 -6.68
C MET A 37 -5.94 3.09 -7.60
N ALA A 38 -5.53 2.92 -8.86
CA ALA A 38 -6.24 2.11 -9.84
C ALA A 38 -5.26 1.23 -10.61
N TYR A 39 -5.71 0.04 -10.96
CA TYR A 39 -5.06 -0.83 -11.94
C TYR A 39 -5.72 -0.63 -13.31
N MET A 40 -4.92 -0.56 -14.36
CA MET A 40 -5.40 -0.37 -15.73
C MET A 40 -4.79 -1.41 -16.67
N HIS A 41 -5.63 -2.12 -17.41
CA HIS A 41 -5.22 -3.05 -18.46
C HIS A 41 -6.00 -2.74 -19.75
N HIS A 42 -5.31 -2.21 -20.73
CA HIS A 42 -5.86 -1.86 -22.05
C HIS A 42 -5.12 -2.61 -23.16
N ASP A 43 -5.85 -2.94 -24.23
CA ASP A 43 -5.26 -3.54 -25.42
C ASP A 43 -4.40 -2.51 -26.18
N ALA A 44 -3.49 -3.02 -27.00
CA ALA A 44 -2.70 -2.17 -27.88
C ALA A 44 -3.60 -1.31 -28.79
N GLY A 45 -3.28 -0.03 -28.92
CA GLY A 45 -4.08 0.93 -29.69
C GLY A 45 -5.22 1.61 -28.92
N HIS A 46 -5.48 1.22 -27.66
CA HIS A 46 -6.43 1.95 -26.84
C HIS A 46 -5.95 3.39 -26.59
N VAL A 47 -6.86 4.35 -26.73
CA VAL A 47 -6.54 5.77 -26.56
C VAL A 47 -7.21 6.30 -25.30
N ILE A 48 -6.42 6.76 -24.34
CA ILE A 48 -6.88 7.58 -23.23
C ILE A 48 -6.83 9.03 -23.72
N LEU A 49 -8.00 9.68 -23.81
CA LEU A 49 -8.08 11.04 -24.32
C LEU A 49 -7.26 12.01 -23.44
N PRO A 50 -6.53 12.96 -24.06
CA PRO A 50 -5.85 14.01 -23.30
C PRO A 50 -6.84 14.76 -22.41
N HIS A 51 -6.43 15.00 -21.18
CA HIS A 51 -7.27 15.69 -20.20
C HIS A 51 -6.41 16.48 -19.21
N VAL A 52 -7.04 17.42 -18.54
CA VAL A 52 -6.47 18.16 -17.41
C VAL A 52 -7.30 17.90 -16.17
N HIS A 53 -6.65 17.87 -15.02
CA HIS A 53 -7.35 17.80 -13.75
C HIS A 53 -7.75 19.21 -13.30
N ASN A 54 -9.02 19.40 -13.00
CA ASN A 54 -9.53 20.66 -12.49
C ASN A 54 -9.03 20.92 -11.06
N GLU A 55 -8.95 22.19 -10.69
CA GLU A 55 -8.65 22.57 -9.30
C GLU A 55 -9.79 22.12 -8.38
N VAL A 56 -9.46 21.28 -7.41
CA VAL A 56 -10.38 20.80 -6.38
C VAL A 56 -9.67 20.83 -5.04
N LYS A 57 -10.24 21.56 -4.08
CA LYS A 57 -9.72 21.56 -2.70
C LYS A 57 -9.80 20.16 -2.12
N ARG A 58 -8.67 19.68 -1.59
CA ARG A 58 -8.57 18.40 -0.87
C ARG A 58 -7.97 18.64 0.49
N GLU A 59 -8.40 17.86 1.46
CA GLU A 59 -7.82 17.86 2.81
C GLU A 59 -7.17 16.50 3.05
N VAL A 60 -5.93 16.51 3.52
CA VAL A 60 -5.16 15.31 3.85
C VAL A 60 -4.74 15.42 5.30
N LEU A 61 -5.33 14.60 6.17
CA LEU A 61 -5.04 14.57 7.61
C LEU A 61 -3.96 13.53 7.95
N PHE A 62 -3.94 12.43 7.21
CA PHE A 62 -2.97 11.33 7.40
C PHE A 62 -2.30 11.00 6.08
N THR A 63 -0.99 10.85 6.14
CA THR A 63 -0.20 10.41 4.99
C THR A 63 -0.54 8.97 4.65
N LYS A 64 -0.85 8.71 3.38
CA LYS A 64 -0.92 7.37 2.79
C LYS A 64 0.27 7.18 1.89
N GLU A 65 0.80 5.98 1.87
CA GLU A 65 1.98 5.62 1.09
C GLU A 65 1.66 4.48 0.13
N VAL A 66 2.14 4.58 -1.11
CA VAL A 66 2.12 3.47 -2.07
C VAL A 66 3.55 3.01 -2.28
N LEU A 67 3.80 1.72 -2.10
CA LEU A 67 5.07 1.11 -2.48
C LEU A 67 4.88 0.27 -3.73
N VAL A 68 5.82 0.38 -4.65
CA VAL A 68 5.95 -0.49 -5.83
C VAL A 68 7.25 -1.24 -5.69
N ILE A 69 7.18 -2.56 -5.53
CA ILE A 69 8.36 -3.40 -5.38
C ILE A 69 8.98 -3.63 -6.76
N LYS A 70 10.15 -3.05 -6.99
CA LYS A 70 10.87 -3.15 -8.25
C LYS A 70 11.74 -4.41 -8.33
N LYS A 71 12.34 -4.81 -7.18
CA LYS A 71 13.26 -5.96 -7.07
C LYS A 71 13.28 -6.49 -5.65
N GLY A 72 13.51 -7.78 -5.50
CA GLY A 72 13.72 -8.44 -4.20
C GLY A 72 12.41 -8.79 -3.50
N ARG A 73 12.52 -9.04 -2.20
CA ARG A 73 11.39 -9.43 -1.33
C ARG A 73 11.37 -8.57 -0.07
N LEU A 74 10.18 -8.11 0.27
CA LEU A 74 9.92 -7.23 1.40
C LEU A 74 8.88 -7.85 2.32
N ARG A 75 9.17 -7.99 3.62
CA ARG A 75 8.13 -8.24 4.61
C ARG A 75 7.56 -6.91 5.06
N CYS A 76 6.23 -6.79 5.07
CA CYS A 76 5.50 -5.67 5.63
C CYS A 76 4.79 -6.11 6.90
N ASP A 77 5.11 -5.49 8.03
CA ASP A 77 4.53 -5.74 9.34
C ASP A 77 3.47 -4.68 9.66
N PHE A 78 2.26 -5.09 10.04
CA PHE A 78 1.13 -4.19 10.32
C PHE A 78 0.84 -4.10 11.81
N TYR A 79 0.50 -2.87 12.21
CA TYR A 79 0.19 -2.52 13.59
C TYR A 79 -1.11 -1.71 13.68
N SER A 80 -1.79 -1.82 14.81
CA SER A 80 -2.93 -0.97 15.14
C SER A 80 -2.48 0.51 15.33
N ASP A 81 -3.45 1.42 15.43
CA ASP A 81 -3.17 2.81 15.81
C ASP A 81 -2.54 2.90 17.24
N GLY A 82 -2.74 1.89 18.08
CA GLY A 82 -2.12 1.74 19.39
C GLY A 82 -0.74 1.08 19.38
N HIS A 83 -0.14 0.89 18.21
CA HIS A 83 1.17 0.26 17.99
C HIS A 83 1.23 -1.25 18.31
N GLU A 84 0.08 -1.93 18.43
CA GLU A 84 0.03 -3.37 18.65
C GLU A 84 0.19 -4.12 17.33
N TYR A 85 1.08 -5.11 17.32
CA TYR A 85 1.31 -5.94 16.15
C TYR A 85 0.08 -6.79 15.79
N ILE A 86 -0.27 -6.82 14.51
CA ILE A 86 -1.43 -7.55 14.00
C ILE A 86 -0.99 -8.76 13.18
N LYS A 87 -0.30 -8.53 12.08
CA LYS A 87 0.16 -9.57 11.13
C LYS A 87 1.20 -9.01 10.18
N SER A 88 1.82 -9.89 9.41
CA SER A 88 2.76 -9.54 8.34
C SER A 88 2.35 -10.20 7.03
N ILE A 89 2.79 -9.62 5.92
CA ILE A 89 2.75 -10.20 4.58
C ILE A 89 4.12 -10.11 3.93
N GLU A 90 4.35 -10.91 2.90
CA GLU A 90 5.51 -10.78 2.03
C GLU A 90 5.09 -10.24 0.66
N LEU A 91 5.89 -9.32 0.16
CA LEU A 91 5.76 -8.69 -1.15
C LEU A 91 6.99 -9.02 -1.97
N GLU A 92 6.80 -9.17 -3.27
CA GLU A 92 7.86 -9.48 -4.21
C GLU A 92 7.84 -8.55 -5.43
N SER A 93 8.84 -8.69 -6.30
CA SER A 93 8.98 -7.82 -7.48
C SER A 93 7.69 -7.78 -8.32
N GLY A 94 7.22 -6.56 -8.61
CA GLY A 94 5.99 -6.27 -9.34
C GLY A 94 4.76 -6.06 -8.46
N ASP A 95 4.82 -6.41 -7.17
CA ASP A 95 3.74 -6.14 -6.23
C ASP A 95 3.61 -4.65 -5.93
N VAL A 96 2.37 -4.22 -5.69
CA VAL A 96 2.03 -2.86 -5.27
C VAL A 96 1.22 -2.92 -3.99
N ILE A 97 1.55 -2.08 -3.02
CA ILE A 97 0.80 -1.94 -1.78
C ILE A 97 0.50 -0.47 -1.50
N LEU A 98 -0.75 -0.18 -1.17
CA LEU A 98 -1.16 1.11 -0.58
C LEU A 98 -1.36 0.91 0.92
N LEU A 99 -0.62 1.65 1.72
CA LEU A 99 -0.72 1.73 3.18
C LEU A 99 -1.77 2.77 3.53
N ALA A 100 -2.90 2.31 4.05
CA ALA A 100 -4.10 3.13 4.20
C ALA A 100 -4.25 3.73 5.60
N SER A 101 -3.90 2.95 6.63
CA SER A 101 -4.05 3.36 8.04
C SER A 101 -3.24 2.44 8.97
N GLY A 102 -3.23 2.75 10.27
CA GLY A 102 -2.45 2.03 11.26
C GLY A 102 -0.95 2.25 11.13
N GLY A 103 -0.18 1.53 11.92
CA GLY A 103 1.28 1.50 11.84
C GLY A 103 1.76 0.43 10.85
N HIS A 104 2.93 0.66 10.28
CA HIS A 104 3.60 -0.32 9.43
C HIS A 104 5.12 -0.28 9.62
N GLY A 105 5.76 -1.41 9.34
CA GLY A 105 7.22 -1.56 9.32
C GLY A 105 7.62 -2.49 8.19
N PHE A 106 8.91 -2.44 7.82
CA PHE A 106 9.44 -3.22 6.70
C PHE A 106 10.73 -3.92 7.07
N VAL A 107 10.86 -5.16 6.56
CA VAL A 107 12.12 -5.90 6.59
C VAL A 107 12.45 -6.37 5.17
N CYS A 108 13.59 -5.94 4.64
CA CYS A 108 14.10 -6.45 3.37
C CYS A 108 14.60 -7.90 3.59
N LEU A 109 13.89 -8.87 3.02
CA LEU A 109 14.25 -10.28 3.09
C LEU A 109 15.37 -10.65 2.10
N GLU A 110 15.52 -9.83 1.06
CA GLU A 110 16.56 -9.87 0.04
C GLU A 110 17.03 -8.43 -0.24
N GLU A 111 18.00 -8.25 -1.14
CA GLU A 111 18.32 -6.92 -1.68
C GLU A 111 17.09 -6.36 -2.40
N THR A 112 16.50 -5.29 -1.87
CA THR A 112 15.21 -4.77 -2.31
C THR A 112 15.33 -3.36 -2.86
N GLU A 113 14.75 -3.15 -4.06
CA GLU A 113 14.53 -1.83 -4.64
C GLU A 113 13.02 -1.58 -4.73
N MET A 114 12.56 -0.40 -4.30
CA MET A 114 11.16 -0.02 -4.36
C MET A 114 10.98 1.47 -4.61
N TYR A 115 9.81 1.85 -5.13
CA TYR A 115 9.38 3.25 -5.17
C TYR A 115 8.38 3.50 -4.04
N GLU A 116 8.55 4.61 -3.32
CA GLU A 116 7.59 5.15 -2.37
C GLU A 116 6.91 6.37 -2.99
N ILE A 117 5.59 6.37 -3.04
CA ILE A 117 4.76 7.48 -3.51
C ILE A 117 3.83 7.88 -2.38
N LYS A 118 3.92 9.13 -1.92
CA LYS A 118 3.09 9.63 -0.81
C LYS A 118 2.68 11.08 -1.01
N GLN A 119 1.72 11.52 -0.22
CA GLN A 119 1.36 12.93 -0.23
C GLN A 119 2.50 13.80 0.30
N GLY A 120 2.62 14.98 -0.32
CA GLY A 120 3.43 16.09 0.13
C GLY A 120 2.57 17.25 0.65
N PRO A 121 3.20 18.37 1.04
CA PRO A 121 4.65 18.58 1.11
C PRO A 121 5.32 17.78 2.23
N TYR A 122 6.64 17.59 2.12
CA TYR A 122 7.42 16.87 3.12
C TYR A 122 7.38 17.60 4.48
N ALA A 123 6.88 16.93 5.52
CA ALA A 123 6.70 17.47 6.86
C ALA A 123 7.84 17.15 7.85
N GLY A 124 8.86 16.43 7.39
CA GLY A 124 10.00 16.03 8.23
C GLY A 124 9.63 15.01 9.30
N GLU A 125 10.31 15.09 10.44
CA GLU A 125 10.10 14.17 11.58
C GLU A 125 8.72 14.30 12.24
N LYS A 126 7.95 15.32 11.92
CA LYS A 126 6.58 15.51 12.42
C LYS A 126 5.56 14.61 11.73
N ASP A 127 5.94 14.02 10.60
CA ASP A 127 5.05 13.20 9.78
C ASP A 127 4.81 11.80 10.36
N LYS A 128 5.71 11.32 11.22
CA LYS A 128 5.64 9.95 11.76
C LYS A 128 6.19 9.82 13.18
N THR A 129 5.63 8.89 13.92
CA THR A 129 6.15 8.44 15.22
C THR A 129 6.74 7.05 15.05
N ARG A 130 8.01 6.85 15.43
CA ARG A 130 8.66 5.54 15.42
C ARG A 130 8.42 4.81 16.74
N PHE A 131 8.29 3.50 16.67
CA PHE A 131 8.13 2.61 17.81
C PHE A 131 8.89 1.28 17.58
N GLU A 132 8.99 0.45 18.62
CA GLU A 132 9.72 -0.82 18.55
C GLU A 132 9.03 -1.82 17.62
N PRO A 133 9.79 -2.55 16.77
CA PRO A 133 9.24 -3.56 15.89
C PRO A 133 8.75 -4.80 16.67
N VAL A 134 7.91 -5.59 16.03
CA VAL A 134 7.49 -6.89 16.55
C VAL A 134 8.70 -7.81 16.77
N ASN A 135 8.64 -8.59 17.86
CA ASN A 135 9.63 -9.65 18.08
C ASN A 135 9.44 -10.76 17.04
N GLU A 136 10.54 -11.18 16.40
CA GLU A 136 10.54 -12.21 15.34
C GLU A 136 9.85 -13.53 15.78
N THR A 137 9.87 -13.86 17.09
CA THR A 137 9.20 -15.05 17.64
C THR A 137 7.67 -14.95 17.65
N LEU A 138 7.12 -13.76 17.47
CA LEU A 138 5.68 -13.47 17.49
C LEU A 138 5.10 -13.22 16.09
N LEU A 139 5.91 -13.38 15.05
CA LEU A 139 5.48 -13.11 13.67
C LEU A 139 4.31 -14.02 13.26
N LYS A 140 3.33 -13.39 12.60
CA LYS A 140 2.18 -14.03 11.98
C LYS A 140 2.16 -13.65 10.50
N VAL A 141 3.03 -14.29 9.71
CA VAL A 141 3.05 -14.07 8.26
C VAL A 141 1.83 -14.75 7.66
N VAL A 142 0.92 -13.97 7.09
CA VAL A 142 -0.24 -14.52 6.40
C VAL A 142 0.11 -14.77 4.93
N PRO A 143 -0.34 -15.91 4.37
CA PRO A 143 -0.10 -16.22 2.97
C PRO A 143 -0.85 -15.22 2.07
N ASP A 144 -0.37 -15.13 0.85
CA ASP A 144 -1.07 -14.46 -0.24
C ASP A 144 -2.49 -15.03 -0.35
N GLN A 145 -3.49 -14.14 -0.32
CA GLN A 145 -4.88 -14.54 -0.52
C GLN A 145 -5.21 -14.50 -2.02
N GLY A 146 -4.43 -15.22 -2.84
CA GLY A 146 -4.56 -15.26 -4.30
C GLY A 146 -5.96 -14.98 -4.86
N ASN A 147 -6.02 -14.56 -6.09
CA ASN A 147 -7.27 -14.26 -6.82
C ASN A 147 -8.26 -15.42 -6.80
#